data_696add587c5b02bc70d8d3b360f19208
#
_entry.id   696add587c5b02bc70d8d3b360f19208
#
_cell.length_a   1.000
_cell.length_b   1.000
_cell.length_c   1.000
_cell.angle_alpha   90.00
_cell.angle_beta   90.00
_cell.angle_gamma   90.00
#
_symmetry.space_group_name_H-M   'P 1'
#
loop_
_entity.id
_entity.type
_entity.pdbx_description
1 polymer ?
#
loop_
_entity_poly.entity_id
_entity_poly.type
_entity_poly.pdbx_seq_one_letter_code
_entity_poly.pdbx_strand_id
1 'polypeptide(L)'
;MKFPIGFHAAAKRNPDHTPTPTPDPKPVTPVPSLVRVHFPARDRAYSYYNDAFDLHRGDVVYVEGKLAGLRGRVVDVSYNFKIKRSEYKRVLQVADPHVTGQFAFAGSHFVTFDPHALPYDQVLTWFKAPAADPEEDWCAHYNDDAFPLTELSQLGASSDIIERGRDYYFQDKVCYLTLDGTHGRAIVEGSEAYEVEFQYKGGHISQLVCDCYCTYPCKHQVAVLLQLRDTLKHIDRHYADAYARSGYFAAISKSAFFSFAIDGQASGTFTLA
;
A
#
# COMPACT_ATOMS: atom_id res chain seq x y z
N MET A 1 1.94 -11.56 25.03
CA MET A 1 2.13 -12.86 24.34
C MET A 1 2.58 -12.58 22.93
N LYS A 2 3.71 -13.16 22.49
CA LYS A 2 4.19 -13.02 21.11
C LYS A 2 3.70 -14.23 20.31
N PHE A 3 2.95 -14.02 19.26
CA PHE A 3 2.50 -15.09 18.36
C PHE A 3 3.26 -14.98 17.04
N PRO A 4 4.22 -15.87 16.72
CA PRO A 4 4.79 -15.94 15.39
C PRO A 4 3.78 -16.58 14.43
N ILE A 5 3.40 -15.85 13.39
CA ILE A 5 2.59 -16.40 12.29
C ILE A 5 3.55 -16.61 11.13
N GLY A 6 3.89 -17.86 10.85
CA GLY A 6 4.75 -18.23 9.72
C GLY A 6 3.94 -18.92 8.63
N PHE A 7 4.14 -18.50 7.38
CA PHE A 7 3.49 -19.09 6.21
C PHE A 7 4.23 -20.28 5.60
N HIS A 8 5.35 -20.72 6.21
CA HIS A 8 6.08 -21.91 5.80
C HIS A 8 6.28 -22.87 6.99
N ALA A 9 6.04 -24.15 6.74
CA ALA A 9 6.38 -25.21 7.70
C ALA A 9 7.87 -25.16 8.02
N ALA A 10 8.21 -25.01 9.30
CA ALA A 10 9.59 -24.96 9.76
C ALA A 10 10.30 -26.28 9.43
N ALA A 11 11.20 -26.27 8.45
CA ALA A 11 12.15 -27.35 8.27
C ALA A 11 13.08 -27.42 9.50
N LYS A 12 13.20 -28.59 10.12
CA LYS A 12 14.10 -28.83 11.26
C LYS A 12 15.53 -28.46 10.87
N ARG A 13 16.09 -27.44 11.49
CA ARG A 13 17.49 -27.05 11.32
C ARG A 13 18.39 -28.14 11.93
N ASN A 14 19.28 -28.69 11.13
CA ASN A 14 20.41 -29.47 11.59
C ASN A 14 21.53 -28.50 12.04
N PRO A 15 22.14 -28.63 13.24
CA PRO A 15 23.02 -27.60 13.81
C PRO A 15 24.43 -27.51 13.22
N ASP A 16 24.80 -28.29 12.20
CA ASP A 16 26.19 -28.39 11.73
C ASP A 16 26.39 -28.06 10.24
N HIS A 17 25.89 -26.90 9.77
CA HIS A 17 26.33 -26.39 8.47
C HIS A 17 26.66 -24.90 8.57
N THR A 18 27.96 -24.60 8.45
CA THR A 18 28.46 -23.26 8.10
C THR A 18 27.79 -22.82 6.79
N PRO A 19 27.11 -21.67 6.74
CA PRO A 19 26.44 -21.26 5.49
C PRO A 19 27.51 -20.93 4.44
N THR A 20 27.58 -21.75 3.41
CA THR A 20 28.26 -21.37 2.15
C THR A 20 27.53 -20.14 1.61
N PRO A 21 28.21 -19.07 1.18
CA PRO A 21 27.54 -17.92 0.57
C PRO A 21 26.78 -18.42 -0.67
N THR A 22 25.46 -18.32 -0.60
CA THR A 22 24.58 -18.59 -1.74
C THR A 22 24.90 -17.55 -2.81
N PRO A 23 25.25 -17.93 -4.04
CA PRO A 23 25.43 -16.96 -5.11
C PRO A 23 24.13 -16.20 -5.30
N ASP A 24 24.24 -14.89 -5.51
CA ASP A 24 23.09 -14.03 -5.81
C ASP A 24 22.23 -14.66 -6.90
N PRO A 25 20.91 -14.76 -6.72
CA PRO A 25 20.05 -15.34 -7.72
C PRO A 25 20.20 -14.52 -9.02
N LYS A 26 20.66 -15.17 -10.09
CA LYS A 26 20.68 -14.55 -11.41
C LYS A 26 19.29 -14.05 -11.74
N PRO A 27 19.13 -12.84 -12.30
CA PRO A 27 17.83 -12.34 -12.71
C PRO A 27 17.20 -13.36 -13.67
N VAL A 28 16.14 -14.01 -13.22
CA VAL A 28 15.38 -14.96 -14.04
C VAL A 28 14.59 -14.11 -15.02
N THR A 29 14.93 -14.19 -16.31
CA THR A 29 14.13 -13.55 -17.35
C THR A 29 12.76 -14.20 -17.36
N PRO A 30 11.66 -13.45 -17.17
CA PRO A 30 10.32 -14.02 -17.15
C PRO A 30 10.03 -14.80 -18.44
N VAL A 31 9.43 -15.95 -18.31
CA VAL A 31 9.00 -16.75 -19.46
C VAL A 31 7.70 -16.18 -19.99
N PRO A 32 7.60 -15.83 -21.29
CA PRO A 32 6.36 -15.33 -21.86
C PRO A 32 5.19 -16.27 -21.60
N SER A 33 4.06 -15.71 -21.18
CA SER A 33 2.87 -16.46 -20.82
C SER A 33 1.58 -15.76 -21.27
N LEU A 34 0.50 -16.53 -21.41
CA LEU A 34 -0.86 -16.04 -21.46
C LEU A 34 -1.48 -16.23 -20.08
N VAL A 35 -1.95 -15.14 -19.52
CA VAL A 35 -2.59 -15.16 -18.21
C VAL A 35 -4.06 -14.84 -18.33
N ARG A 36 -4.89 -15.59 -17.62
CA ARG A 36 -6.31 -15.31 -17.48
C ARG A 36 -6.53 -14.57 -16.19
N VAL A 37 -7.02 -13.34 -16.29
CA VAL A 37 -7.19 -12.41 -15.17
C VAL A 37 -8.66 -12.19 -14.92
N HIS A 38 -9.14 -12.49 -13.72
CA HIS A 38 -10.49 -12.23 -13.25
C HIS A 38 -10.57 -10.85 -12.59
N PHE A 39 -11.54 -10.06 -12.95
CA PHE A 39 -11.83 -8.74 -12.40
C PHE A 39 -13.09 -8.79 -11.52
N PRO A 40 -12.98 -8.78 -10.19
CA PRO A 40 -14.13 -8.86 -9.29
C PRO A 40 -15.16 -7.76 -9.53
N ALA A 41 -14.70 -6.53 -9.82
CA ALA A 41 -15.59 -5.39 -10.13
C ALA A 41 -16.46 -5.59 -11.39
N ARG A 42 -16.15 -6.57 -12.24
CA ARG A 42 -16.89 -6.89 -13.48
C ARG A 42 -17.41 -8.32 -13.50
N ASP A 43 -17.02 -9.13 -12.52
CA ASP A 43 -17.30 -10.58 -12.45
C ASP A 43 -16.98 -11.32 -13.76
N ARG A 44 -15.85 -10.97 -14.38
CA ARG A 44 -15.40 -11.56 -15.65
C ARG A 44 -13.88 -11.77 -15.67
N ALA A 45 -13.48 -12.79 -16.44
CA ALA A 45 -12.08 -13.06 -16.70
C ALA A 45 -11.74 -12.86 -18.18
N TYR A 46 -10.55 -12.29 -18.44
CA TYR A 46 -10.02 -12.01 -19.76
C TYR A 46 -8.58 -12.49 -19.86
N SER A 47 -8.11 -12.73 -21.09
CA SER A 47 -6.74 -13.19 -21.36
C SER A 47 -5.84 -12.01 -21.71
N TYR A 48 -4.66 -12.00 -21.11
CA TYR A 48 -3.60 -11.00 -21.31
C TYR A 48 -2.28 -11.67 -21.64
N TYR A 49 -1.46 -10.96 -22.42
CA TYR A 49 -0.09 -11.38 -22.68
C TYR A 49 0.82 -10.85 -21.56
N ASN A 50 1.70 -11.71 -21.08
CA ASN A 50 2.72 -11.37 -20.10
C ASN A 50 4.10 -11.80 -20.59
N ASP A 51 5.06 -10.90 -20.58
CA ASP A 51 6.46 -11.12 -20.91
C ASP A 51 7.41 -10.41 -19.93
N ALA A 52 6.86 -9.83 -18.86
CA ALA A 52 7.61 -9.00 -17.94
C ALA A 52 7.66 -9.54 -16.49
N PHE A 53 6.75 -10.45 -16.14
CA PHE A 53 6.59 -10.90 -14.75
C PHE A 53 6.52 -12.42 -14.65
N ASP A 54 7.05 -12.96 -13.56
CA ASP A 54 6.85 -14.37 -13.19
C ASP A 54 5.53 -14.51 -12.43
N LEU A 55 4.45 -14.77 -13.18
CA LEU A 55 3.09 -14.73 -12.66
C LEU A 55 2.60 -16.10 -12.22
N HIS A 56 1.92 -16.11 -11.09
CA HIS A 56 1.29 -17.28 -10.51
C HIS A 56 -0.22 -17.07 -10.31
N ARG A 57 -0.96 -18.16 -10.22
CA ARG A 57 -2.37 -18.10 -9.88
C ARG A 57 -2.56 -17.50 -8.49
N GLY A 58 -3.39 -16.48 -8.39
CA GLY A 58 -3.62 -15.71 -7.17
C GLY A 58 -3.02 -14.32 -7.20
N ASP A 59 -2.00 -14.07 -8.04
CA ASP A 59 -1.36 -12.76 -8.13
C ASP A 59 -2.36 -11.68 -8.49
N VAL A 60 -2.20 -10.51 -7.89
CA VAL A 60 -2.97 -9.31 -8.21
C VAL A 60 -2.19 -8.50 -9.22
N VAL A 61 -2.86 -8.16 -10.33
CA VAL A 61 -2.23 -7.49 -11.47
C VAL A 61 -3.05 -6.31 -11.99
N TYR A 62 -2.35 -5.39 -12.63
CA TYR A 62 -2.93 -4.33 -13.45
C TYR A 62 -2.59 -4.58 -14.93
N VAL A 63 -3.51 -4.17 -15.82
CA VAL A 63 -3.44 -4.52 -17.24
C VAL A 63 -3.68 -3.31 -18.13
N GLU A 64 -3.27 -3.40 -19.38
CA GLU A 64 -3.58 -2.40 -20.41
C GLU A 64 -5.03 -2.41 -20.84
N GLY A 65 -5.48 -1.28 -21.38
CA GLY A 65 -6.72 -1.12 -22.14
C GLY A 65 -7.91 -0.75 -21.27
N LYS A 66 -9.11 -1.23 -21.62
CA LYS A 66 -10.38 -0.77 -21.02
C LYS A 66 -10.53 -1.11 -19.53
N LEU A 67 -9.71 -1.99 -19.00
CA LEU A 67 -9.69 -2.40 -17.60
C LEU A 67 -8.43 -1.88 -16.88
N ALA A 68 -7.69 -0.96 -17.52
CA ALA A 68 -6.62 -0.23 -16.86
C ALA A 68 -7.14 0.45 -15.58
N GLY A 69 -6.33 0.43 -14.54
CA GLY A 69 -6.72 0.96 -13.23
C GLY A 69 -7.52 -0.01 -12.34
N LEU A 70 -8.12 -1.07 -12.91
CA LEU A 70 -8.82 -2.08 -12.11
C LEU A 70 -7.87 -3.19 -11.69
N ARG A 71 -7.96 -3.57 -10.41
CA ARG A 71 -7.25 -4.75 -9.88
C ARG A 71 -7.87 -6.03 -10.45
N GLY A 72 -7.04 -6.86 -11.07
CA GLY A 72 -7.40 -8.19 -11.52
C GLY A 72 -6.63 -9.26 -10.77
N ARG A 73 -7.20 -10.45 -10.62
CA ARG A 73 -6.54 -11.60 -10.01
C ARG A 73 -6.25 -12.65 -11.08
N VAL A 74 -5.01 -13.11 -11.15
CA VAL A 74 -4.61 -14.21 -12.05
C VAL A 74 -5.33 -15.48 -11.62
N VAL A 75 -6.10 -16.09 -12.52
CA VAL A 75 -6.83 -17.34 -12.28
C VAL A 75 -6.24 -18.51 -13.05
N ASP A 76 -5.44 -18.24 -14.08
CA ASP A 76 -4.75 -19.25 -14.87
C ASP A 76 -3.53 -18.68 -15.58
N VAL A 77 -2.48 -19.49 -15.75
CA VAL A 77 -1.25 -19.17 -16.47
C VAL A 77 -0.94 -20.26 -17.46
N SER A 78 -0.77 -19.92 -18.74
CA SER A 78 -0.42 -20.86 -19.82
C SER A 78 0.87 -20.46 -20.50
N TYR A 79 1.79 -21.40 -20.59
CA TYR A 79 3.06 -21.24 -21.29
C TYR A 79 3.04 -21.83 -22.72
N ASN A 80 1.99 -22.61 -23.05
CA ASN A 80 1.80 -23.20 -24.37
C ASN A 80 0.73 -22.45 -25.12
N PHE A 81 1.13 -21.52 -25.99
CA PHE A 81 0.19 -20.71 -26.76
C PHE A 81 0.73 -20.35 -28.15
N LYS A 82 -0.18 -20.09 -29.06
CA LYS A 82 0.10 -19.51 -30.37
C LYS A 82 -0.89 -18.36 -30.60
N ILE A 83 -0.41 -17.14 -30.48
CA ILE A 83 -1.24 -15.94 -30.58
C ILE A 83 -0.67 -14.94 -31.58
N LYS A 84 -1.53 -14.01 -32.00
CA LYS A 84 -1.12 -12.79 -32.68
C LYS A 84 -0.97 -11.70 -31.61
N ARG A 85 0.25 -11.39 -31.22
CA ARG A 85 0.58 -10.52 -30.09
C ARG A 85 -0.15 -9.19 -30.11
N SER A 86 -0.38 -8.60 -31.33
CA SER A 86 -1.10 -7.33 -31.50
C SER A 86 -2.58 -7.38 -31.09
N GLU A 87 -3.16 -8.56 -30.91
CA GLU A 87 -4.55 -8.75 -30.51
C GLU A 87 -4.71 -8.86 -28.97
N TYR A 88 -3.62 -8.91 -28.24
CA TYR A 88 -3.62 -9.06 -26.79
C TYR A 88 -3.09 -7.80 -26.09
N LYS A 89 -3.78 -7.40 -25.04
CA LYS A 89 -3.29 -6.42 -24.08
C LYS A 89 -2.31 -7.05 -23.10
N ARG A 90 -1.45 -6.26 -22.48
CA ARG A 90 -0.37 -6.72 -21.60
C ARG A 90 -0.72 -6.55 -20.13
N VAL A 91 -0.03 -7.34 -19.31
CA VAL A 91 0.07 -7.06 -17.88
C VAL A 91 1.09 -5.92 -17.69
N LEU A 92 0.71 -4.92 -16.91
CA LEU A 92 1.52 -3.70 -16.67
C LEU A 92 2.27 -3.76 -15.34
N GLN A 93 1.65 -4.34 -14.32
CA GLN A 93 2.19 -4.35 -12.96
C GLN A 93 1.63 -5.52 -12.17
N VAL A 94 2.41 -6.00 -11.23
CA VAL A 94 2.02 -6.95 -10.19
C VAL A 94 2.03 -6.23 -8.86
N ALA A 95 0.97 -6.37 -8.07
CA ALA A 95 1.00 -5.92 -6.69
C ALA A 95 1.92 -6.85 -5.90
N ASP A 96 2.89 -6.30 -5.19
CA ASP A 96 3.81 -7.06 -4.34
C ASP A 96 3.28 -7.15 -2.90
N PRO A 97 2.60 -8.25 -2.51
CA PRO A 97 2.05 -8.43 -1.19
C PRO A 97 3.06 -8.97 -0.17
N HIS A 98 4.35 -9.01 -0.52
CA HIS A 98 5.39 -9.53 0.38
C HIS A 98 5.54 -8.63 1.61
N VAL A 99 5.35 -9.18 2.79
CA VAL A 99 5.47 -8.46 4.06
C VAL A 99 6.37 -9.23 5.01
N THR A 100 7.38 -8.54 5.55
CA THR A 100 8.24 -9.08 6.60
C THR A 100 8.44 -8.02 7.69
N GLY A 101 8.59 -8.45 8.95
CA GLY A 101 8.91 -7.56 10.03
C GLY A 101 8.04 -7.71 11.26
N GLN A 102 8.16 -6.75 12.15
CA GLN A 102 7.40 -6.71 13.40
C GLN A 102 6.30 -5.66 13.31
N PHE A 103 5.11 -6.06 13.72
CA PHE A 103 3.94 -5.21 13.75
C PHE A 103 3.34 -5.18 15.14
N ALA A 104 2.80 -4.03 15.50
CA ALA A 104 2.09 -3.80 16.74
C ALA A 104 0.65 -3.36 16.44
N PHE A 105 -0.23 -3.45 17.43
CA PHE A 105 -1.63 -3.05 17.27
C PHE A 105 -1.80 -1.55 17.52
N ALA A 106 -2.51 -0.87 16.63
CA ALA A 106 -2.89 0.54 16.76
C ALA A 106 -4.36 0.73 16.32
N GLY A 107 -5.29 0.41 17.21
CA GLY A 107 -6.72 0.49 16.90
C GLY A 107 -7.13 -0.45 15.77
N SER A 108 -7.67 0.11 14.68
CA SER A 108 -8.06 -0.64 13.46
C SER A 108 -6.87 -0.91 12.52
N HIS A 109 -5.67 -0.42 12.86
CA HIS A 109 -4.47 -0.58 12.06
C HIS A 109 -3.43 -1.49 12.75
N PHE A 110 -2.52 -2.03 11.94
CA PHE A 110 -1.21 -2.49 12.40
C PHE A 110 -0.18 -1.39 12.17
N VAL A 111 0.78 -1.25 13.10
CA VAL A 111 1.87 -0.29 12.97
C VAL A 111 3.21 -1.00 13.02
N THR A 112 4.13 -0.56 12.17
CA THR A 112 5.54 -0.96 12.21
C THR A 112 6.43 0.27 12.31
N PHE A 113 7.61 0.09 12.91
CA PHE A 113 8.65 1.11 13.04
C PHE A 113 9.88 0.77 12.18
N ASP A 114 9.75 -0.24 11.31
CA ASP A 114 10.77 -0.65 10.35
C ASP A 114 10.37 -0.14 8.95
N PRO A 115 11.16 0.76 8.34
CA PRO A 115 10.85 1.32 7.02
C PRO A 115 10.87 0.27 5.88
N HIS A 116 11.50 -0.90 6.13
CA HIS A 116 11.57 -1.97 5.14
C HIS A 116 10.40 -2.97 5.24
N ALA A 117 9.61 -2.93 6.33
CA ALA A 117 8.52 -3.87 6.53
C ALA A 117 7.30 -3.60 5.62
N LEU A 118 7.00 -2.32 5.40
CA LEU A 118 5.90 -1.85 4.55
C LEU A 118 6.32 -0.56 3.82
N PRO A 119 7.20 -0.62 2.83
CA PRO A 119 7.58 0.55 2.04
C PRO A 119 6.37 1.14 1.31
N TYR A 120 6.27 2.47 1.26
CA TYR A 120 5.16 3.18 0.63
C TYR A 120 4.91 2.74 -0.81
N ASP A 121 5.97 2.71 -1.62
CA ASP A 121 5.86 2.42 -3.05
C ASP A 121 5.39 0.99 -3.32
N GLN A 122 5.77 0.04 -2.46
CA GLN A 122 5.25 -1.33 -2.50
C GLN A 122 3.75 -1.36 -2.18
N VAL A 123 3.35 -0.73 -1.06
CA VAL A 123 1.94 -0.71 -0.64
C VAL A 123 1.08 0.05 -1.64
N LEU A 124 1.60 1.09 -2.29
CA LEU A 124 0.90 1.82 -3.34
C LEU A 124 0.46 0.87 -4.47
N THR A 125 1.28 -0.10 -4.86
CA THR A 125 0.92 -1.10 -5.88
C THR A 125 -0.30 -1.95 -5.52
N TRP A 126 -0.64 -2.05 -4.23
CA TRP A 126 -1.83 -2.79 -3.80
C TRP A 126 -3.13 -2.06 -4.15
N PHE A 127 -3.08 -0.74 -4.26
CA PHE A 127 -4.25 0.11 -4.39
C PHE A 127 -4.33 0.84 -5.73
N LYS A 128 -3.20 1.16 -6.35
CA LYS A 128 -3.14 2.04 -7.52
C LYS A 128 -2.37 1.38 -8.66
N ALA A 129 -2.93 1.46 -9.86
CA ALA A 129 -2.24 1.07 -11.07
C ALA A 129 -1.06 2.01 -11.36
N PRO A 130 -0.04 1.55 -12.09
CA PRO A 130 1.00 2.45 -12.57
C PRO A 130 0.39 3.55 -13.43
N ALA A 131 0.95 4.75 -13.39
CA ALA A 131 0.57 5.82 -14.30
C ALA A 131 0.69 5.35 -15.75
N ALA A 132 -0.30 5.71 -16.57
CA ALA A 132 -0.31 5.34 -17.98
C ALA A 132 0.82 6.02 -18.76
N ASP A 133 1.21 7.21 -18.31
CA ASP A 133 2.34 7.99 -18.80
C ASP A 133 3.20 8.40 -17.59
N PRO A 134 4.43 7.87 -17.47
CA PRO A 134 5.33 8.27 -16.39
C PRO A 134 5.83 9.74 -16.54
N GLU A 135 5.64 10.36 -17.70
CA GLU A 135 5.93 11.76 -17.96
C GLU A 135 4.69 12.67 -17.81
N GLU A 136 3.59 12.16 -17.24
CA GLU A 136 2.43 12.98 -16.92
C GLU A 136 2.87 14.12 -16.00
N ASP A 137 2.69 15.36 -16.48
CA ASP A 137 3.25 16.57 -15.87
C ASP A 137 2.45 16.96 -14.62
N TRP A 138 2.76 16.30 -13.51
CA TRP A 138 2.19 16.64 -12.20
C TRP A 138 2.75 17.97 -11.72
N CYS A 139 1.93 19.00 -11.72
CA CYS A 139 2.27 20.28 -11.12
C CYS A 139 1.73 20.33 -9.69
N ALA A 140 2.62 20.33 -8.71
CA ALA A 140 2.27 20.54 -7.31
C ALA A 140 2.78 21.90 -6.86
N HIS A 141 1.95 22.66 -6.17
CA HIS A 141 2.34 23.90 -5.49
C HIS A 141 1.99 23.77 -4.01
N TYR A 142 2.95 24.06 -3.16
CA TYR A 142 2.79 24.01 -1.71
C TYR A 142 2.88 25.42 -1.16
N ASN A 143 1.95 25.78 -0.28
CA ASN A 143 2.11 26.98 0.56
C ASN A 143 2.78 26.59 1.88
N ASP A 144 3.37 27.56 2.57
CA ASP A 144 4.03 27.36 3.86
C ASP A 144 3.09 27.52 5.05
N ASP A 145 1.78 27.64 4.82
CA ASP A 145 0.79 27.78 5.89
C ASP A 145 0.77 26.50 6.74
N ALA A 146 1.01 26.67 8.03
CA ALA A 146 1.04 25.59 8.98
C ALA A 146 -0.05 25.77 10.05
N PHE A 147 -0.71 24.68 10.42
CA PHE A 147 -1.72 24.67 11.46
C PHE A 147 -1.54 23.49 12.43
N PRO A 148 -1.96 23.64 13.71
CA PRO A 148 -1.85 22.54 14.66
C PRO A 148 -2.72 21.35 14.26
N LEU A 149 -2.18 20.13 14.31
CA LEU A 149 -2.93 18.89 14.03
C LEU A 149 -4.18 18.74 14.94
N THR A 150 -4.16 19.36 16.12
CA THR A 150 -5.29 19.36 17.06
C THR A 150 -6.43 20.28 16.64
N GLU A 151 -6.20 21.22 15.72
CA GLU A 151 -7.13 22.28 15.34
C GLU A 151 -7.57 22.16 13.87
N LEU A 152 -8.29 21.08 13.55
CA LEU A 152 -8.77 20.82 12.19
C LEU A 152 -9.67 21.94 11.61
N SER A 153 -10.22 22.81 12.43
CA SER A 153 -10.95 24.00 11.99
C SER A 153 -10.08 24.97 11.18
N GLN A 154 -8.76 24.98 11.43
CA GLN A 154 -7.81 25.81 10.68
C GLN A 154 -7.51 25.30 9.27
N LEU A 155 -7.91 24.06 8.95
CA LEU A 155 -7.84 23.54 7.59
C LEU A 155 -8.68 24.35 6.59
N GLY A 156 -9.69 25.11 7.07
CA GLY A 156 -10.59 25.87 6.19
C GLY A 156 -11.62 25.00 5.44
N ALA A 157 -11.79 23.74 5.83
CA ALA A 157 -12.79 22.86 5.25
C ALA A 157 -14.20 23.21 5.75
N SER A 158 -15.20 23.07 4.88
CA SER A 158 -16.61 23.23 5.28
C SER A 158 -17.04 22.14 6.25
N SER A 159 -18.13 22.38 7.01
CA SER A 159 -18.72 21.39 7.92
C SER A 159 -19.02 20.07 7.23
N ASP A 160 -19.57 20.11 6.03
CA ASP A 160 -19.93 18.92 5.24
C ASP A 160 -18.68 18.10 4.81
N ILE A 161 -17.59 18.78 4.49
CA ILE A 161 -16.32 18.13 4.17
C ILE A 161 -15.74 17.47 5.42
N ILE A 162 -15.80 18.17 6.57
CA ILE A 162 -15.33 17.62 7.85
C ILE A 162 -16.15 16.38 8.25
N GLU A 163 -17.47 16.42 8.10
CA GLU A 163 -18.36 15.28 8.38
C GLU A 163 -18.03 14.08 7.46
N ARG A 164 -17.96 14.31 6.15
CA ARG A 164 -17.57 13.27 5.19
C ARG A 164 -16.17 12.73 5.44
N GLY A 165 -15.24 13.54 5.89
CA GLY A 165 -13.90 13.10 6.26
C GLY A 165 -13.89 12.23 7.51
N ARG A 166 -14.75 12.56 8.50
CA ARG A 166 -14.99 11.69 9.68
C ARG A 166 -15.58 10.35 9.29
N ASP A 167 -16.54 10.33 8.37
CA ASP A 167 -17.13 9.09 7.87
C ASP A 167 -16.07 8.20 7.21
N TYR A 168 -15.18 8.79 6.42
CA TYR A 168 -14.05 8.08 5.80
C TYR A 168 -13.10 7.51 6.85
N TYR A 169 -12.79 8.27 7.88
CA TYR A 169 -11.97 7.82 9.00
C TYR A 169 -12.64 6.67 9.76
N PHE A 170 -13.92 6.78 10.12
CA PHE A 170 -14.65 5.73 10.85
C PHE A 170 -14.88 4.45 10.03
N GLN A 171 -14.85 4.55 8.71
CA GLN A 171 -14.96 3.41 7.79
C GLN A 171 -13.59 2.79 7.45
N ASP A 172 -12.51 3.17 8.14
CA ASP A 172 -11.13 2.72 7.89
C ASP A 172 -10.67 2.92 6.44
N LYS A 173 -11.16 4.01 5.77
CA LYS A 173 -10.81 4.33 4.40
C LYS A 173 -9.37 4.83 4.23
N VAL A 174 -8.70 5.23 5.31
CA VAL A 174 -7.24 5.46 5.31
C VAL A 174 -6.57 4.11 5.41
N CYS A 175 -6.30 3.52 4.25
CA CYS A 175 -5.77 2.15 4.17
C CYS A 175 -4.33 2.06 4.61
N TYR A 176 -3.55 3.11 4.35
CA TYR A 176 -2.13 3.19 4.70
C TYR A 176 -1.76 4.62 5.08
N LEU A 177 -0.89 4.75 6.07
CA LEU A 177 -0.36 6.00 6.55
C LEU A 177 1.08 5.78 7.00
N THR A 178 2.01 6.61 6.54
CA THR A 178 3.41 6.59 6.98
C THR A 178 3.87 8.00 7.36
N LEU A 179 4.80 8.05 8.30
CA LEU A 179 5.54 9.25 8.65
C LEU A 179 7.02 8.89 8.76
N ASP A 180 7.84 9.50 7.90
CA ASP A 180 9.28 9.36 7.87
C ASP A 180 9.92 10.70 8.20
N GLY A 181 10.49 10.83 9.38
CA GLY A 181 10.94 12.10 9.93
C GLY A 181 9.79 13.11 9.99
N THR A 182 9.75 14.04 9.05
CA THR A 182 8.67 15.04 8.94
C THR A 182 7.75 14.81 7.76
N HIS A 183 8.09 13.92 6.83
CA HIS A 183 7.32 13.67 5.61
C HIS A 183 6.27 12.60 5.84
N GLY A 184 5.01 12.96 5.70
CA GLY A 184 3.88 12.07 5.81
C GLY A 184 3.25 11.75 4.47
N ARG A 185 2.88 10.48 4.24
CA ARG A 185 2.15 10.01 3.06
C ARG A 185 1.04 9.06 3.48
N ALA A 186 -0.09 9.13 2.81
CA ALA A 186 -1.21 8.24 3.08
C ALA A 186 -1.93 7.81 1.80
N ILE A 187 -2.56 6.64 1.85
CA ILE A 187 -3.43 6.11 0.80
C ILE A 187 -4.84 6.02 1.34
N VAL A 188 -5.78 6.67 0.67
CA VAL A 188 -7.20 6.71 1.06
C VAL A 188 -8.05 6.05 0.00
N GLU A 189 -8.79 5.00 0.36
CA GLU A 189 -9.70 4.31 -0.55
C GLU A 189 -11.05 5.04 -0.67
N GLY A 190 -11.39 5.46 -1.89
CA GLY A 190 -12.67 6.07 -2.23
C GLY A 190 -13.27 5.42 -3.47
N SER A 191 -13.67 6.21 -4.46
CA SER A 191 -13.98 5.71 -5.82
C SER A 191 -12.74 5.13 -6.50
N GLU A 192 -11.59 5.68 -6.15
CA GLU A 192 -10.24 5.26 -6.52
C GLU A 192 -9.37 5.28 -5.27
N ALA A 193 -8.09 4.93 -5.40
CA ALA A 193 -7.11 5.15 -4.35
C ALA A 193 -6.50 6.54 -4.52
N TYR A 194 -6.59 7.35 -3.48
CA TYR A 194 -6.08 8.72 -3.43
C TYR A 194 -4.85 8.80 -2.57
N GLU A 195 -3.85 9.55 -3.03
CA GLU A 195 -2.62 9.82 -2.29
C GLU A 195 -2.74 11.18 -1.58
N VAL A 196 -2.37 11.20 -0.31
CA VAL A 196 -2.31 12.43 0.49
C VAL A 196 -0.90 12.56 1.04
N GLU A 197 -0.28 13.71 0.78
CA GLU A 197 1.05 14.05 1.29
C GLU A 197 0.98 15.25 2.20
N PHE A 198 1.88 15.31 3.19
CA PHE A 198 1.95 16.43 4.14
C PHE A 198 3.32 16.48 4.83
N GLN A 199 3.62 17.63 5.41
CA GLN A 199 4.69 17.77 6.37
C GLN A 199 4.11 17.83 7.79
N TYR A 200 4.74 17.10 8.72
CA TYR A 200 4.40 17.12 10.14
C TYR A 200 5.64 17.47 10.97
N LYS A 201 5.61 18.61 11.65
CA LYS A 201 6.73 19.07 12.49
C LYS A 201 6.22 19.78 13.74
N GLY A 202 6.67 19.32 14.90
CA GLY A 202 6.33 19.98 16.19
C GLY A 202 4.83 20.09 16.46
N GLY A 203 4.04 19.11 16.04
CA GLY A 203 2.58 19.13 16.22
C GLY A 203 1.80 19.90 15.13
N HIS A 204 2.48 20.45 14.12
CA HIS A 204 1.87 21.22 13.04
C HIS A 204 1.92 20.48 11.72
N ILE A 205 0.88 20.67 10.93
CA ILE A 205 0.75 20.19 9.55
C ILE A 205 1.00 21.36 8.60
N SER A 206 1.77 21.13 7.55
CA SER A 206 1.95 22.03 6.41
C SER A 206 2.06 21.23 5.12
N GLN A 207 2.03 21.90 3.96
CA GLN A 207 2.17 21.30 2.64
C GLN A 207 1.21 20.11 2.43
N LEU A 208 -0.01 20.22 2.92
CA LEU A 208 -1.01 19.17 2.84
C LEU A 208 -1.69 19.17 1.47
N VAL A 209 -1.46 18.14 0.69
CA VAL A 209 -2.01 17.97 -0.67
C VAL A 209 -2.70 16.63 -0.84
N CYS A 210 -3.61 16.55 -1.80
CA CYS A 210 -4.28 15.32 -2.20
C CYS A 210 -4.40 15.30 -3.73
N ASP A 211 -4.17 14.16 -4.36
CA ASP A 211 -4.28 13.97 -5.81
C ASP A 211 -5.73 13.86 -6.33
N CYS A 212 -6.72 14.07 -5.47
CA CYS A 212 -8.11 14.10 -5.93
C CYS A 212 -8.45 15.41 -6.67
N TYR A 213 -9.53 15.39 -7.45
CA TYR A 213 -9.99 16.53 -8.26
C TYR A 213 -10.53 17.72 -7.45
N CYS A 214 -10.40 17.73 -6.12
CA CYS A 214 -10.90 18.81 -5.30
C CYS A 214 -9.92 19.98 -5.27
N THR A 215 -10.39 21.17 -5.61
CA THR A 215 -9.62 22.43 -5.53
C THR A 215 -9.62 23.06 -4.12
N TYR A 216 -10.31 22.45 -3.17
CA TYR A 216 -10.44 22.87 -1.77
C TYR A 216 -10.02 21.75 -0.85
N PRO A 217 -9.81 22.03 0.45
CA PRO A 217 -9.60 20.97 1.43
C PRO A 217 -10.66 19.87 1.28
N CYS A 218 -10.21 18.63 1.16
CA CYS A 218 -11.08 17.53 0.80
C CYS A 218 -11.30 16.56 1.99
N LYS A 219 -12.31 15.70 1.85
CA LYS A 219 -12.62 14.67 2.84
C LYS A 219 -11.44 13.69 3.09
N HIS A 220 -10.59 13.46 2.07
CA HIS A 220 -9.44 12.55 2.19
C HIS A 220 -8.38 13.16 3.12
N GLN A 221 -8.08 14.45 2.96
CA GLN A 221 -7.18 15.18 3.86
C GLN A 221 -7.69 15.15 5.30
N VAL A 222 -8.99 15.43 5.51
CA VAL A 222 -9.60 15.37 6.85
C VAL A 222 -9.47 13.97 7.45
N ALA A 223 -9.77 12.92 6.69
CA ALA A 223 -9.66 11.53 7.17
C ALA A 223 -8.22 11.18 7.57
N VAL A 224 -7.24 11.58 6.75
CA VAL A 224 -5.80 11.34 7.02
C VAL A 224 -5.35 12.07 8.28
N LEU A 225 -5.75 13.33 8.48
CA LEU A 225 -5.38 14.08 9.69
C LEU A 225 -5.99 13.46 10.96
N LEU A 226 -7.22 12.94 10.88
CA LEU A 226 -7.85 12.22 11.99
C LEU A 226 -7.10 10.92 12.30
N GLN A 227 -6.77 10.14 11.28
CA GLN A 227 -6.00 8.89 11.42
C GLN A 227 -4.60 9.17 11.96
N LEU A 228 -3.89 10.16 11.42
CA LEU A 228 -2.56 10.57 11.92
C LEU A 228 -2.61 10.93 13.40
N ARG A 229 -3.55 11.77 13.79
CA ARG A 229 -3.72 12.21 15.17
C ARG A 229 -3.92 11.04 16.13
N ASP A 230 -4.77 10.09 15.76
CA ASP A 230 -5.09 8.96 16.61
C ASP A 230 -3.95 7.92 16.62
N THR A 231 -3.28 7.72 15.48
CA THR A 231 -2.09 6.86 15.39
C THR A 231 -0.96 7.42 16.25
N LEU A 232 -0.67 8.72 16.17
CA LEU A 232 0.38 9.36 16.99
C LEU A 232 0.05 9.29 18.49
N LYS A 233 -1.21 9.50 18.90
CA LYS A 233 -1.62 9.32 20.30
C LYS A 233 -1.42 7.89 20.78
N HIS A 234 -1.69 6.92 19.93
CA HIS A 234 -1.50 5.51 20.25
C HIS A 234 -0.01 5.17 20.38
N ILE A 235 0.81 5.65 19.44
CA ILE A 235 2.27 5.48 19.45
C ILE A 235 2.86 6.12 20.72
N ASP A 236 2.49 7.36 21.04
CA ASP A 236 2.97 8.08 22.21
C ASP A 236 2.67 7.30 23.52
N ARG A 237 1.49 6.71 23.61
CA ARG A 237 1.05 5.97 24.79
C ARG A 237 1.74 4.60 24.97
N HIS A 238 2.00 3.90 23.86
CA HIS A 238 2.37 2.49 23.91
C HIS A 238 3.72 2.16 23.27
N TYR A 239 4.22 3.00 22.36
CA TYR A 239 5.39 2.71 21.52
C TYR A 239 6.35 3.90 21.37
N ALA A 240 6.31 4.86 22.28
CA ALA A 240 7.10 6.09 22.21
C ALA A 240 8.60 5.82 21.99
N ASP A 241 9.18 4.83 22.73
CA ASP A 241 10.58 4.47 22.58
C ASP A 241 10.93 3.86 21.23
N ALA A 242 10.02 3.09 20.64
CA ALA A 242 10.23 2.49 19.33
C ALA A 242 10.25 3.57 18.24
N TYR A 243 9.27 4.48 18.29
CA TYR A 243 9.19 5.60 17.37
C TYR A 243 10.36 6.57 17.54
N ALA A 244 10.75 6.90 18.78
CA ALA A 244 11.90 7.80 19.04
C ALA A 244 13.23 7.25 18.48
N ARG A 245 13.40 5.92 18.45
CA ARG A 245 14.60 5.29 17.88
C ARG A 245 14.63 5.29 16.36
N SER A 246 13.48 5.10 15.71
CA SER A 246 13.41 4.98 14.24
C SER A 246 13.18 6.31 13.55
N GLY A 247 12.45 7.23 14.17
CA GLY A 247 11.90 8.43 13.52
C GLY A 247 10.85 8.11 12.43
N TYR A 248 10.41 6.86 12.35
CA TYR A 248 9.56 6.32 11.31
C TYR A 248 8.41 5.50 11.90
N PHE A 249 7.25 5.58 11.29
CA PHE A 249 6.22 4.55 11.38
C PHE A 249 5.47 4.39 10.06
N ALA A 250 4.97 3.17 9.83
CA ALA A 250 3.94 2.91 8.86
C ALA A 250 2.77 2.21 9.54
N ALA A 251 1.55 2.68 9.27
CA ALA A 251 0.31 2.10 9.75
C ALA A 251 -0.53 1.63 8.57
N ILE A 252 -1.03 0.40 8.61
CA ILE A 252 -1.88 -0.20 7.56
C ILE A 252 -3.17 -0.69 8.18
N SER A 253 -4.30 -0.44 7.53
CA SER A 253 -5.58 -0.96 8.00
C SER A 253 -5.54 -2.49 8.02
N LYS A 254 -6.13 -3.08 9.06
CA LYS A 254 -6.18 -4.55 9.21
C LYS A 254 -6.86 -5.22 8.03
N SER A 255 -7.93 -4.61 7.50
CA SER A 255 -8.65 -5.13 6.33
C SER A 255 -7.76 -5.18 5.09
N ALA A 256 -7.00 -4.12 4.80
CA ALA A 256 -6.06 -4.10 3.69
C ALA A 256 -4.94 -5.13 3.90
N PHE A 257 -4.36 -5.17 5.10
CA PHE A 257 -3.31 -6.11 5.43
C PHE A 257 -3.75 -7.57 5.23
N PHE A 258 -4.94 -7.95 5.74
CA PHE A 258 -5.46 -9.29 5.56
C PHE A 258 -5.78 -9.61 4.10
N SER A 259 -6.38 -8.67 3.38
CA SER A 259 -6.73 -8.87 1.97
C SER A 259 -5.52 -9.10 1.07
N PHE A 260 -4.42 -8.39 1.30
CA PHE A 260 -3.24 -8.48 0.43
C PHE A 260 -2.18 -9.43 0.97
N ALA A 261 -1.77 -9.26 2.23
CA ALA A 261 -0.66 -10.02 2.78
C ALA A 261 -1.04 -11.45 3.20
N ILE A 262 -2.31 -11.72 3.52
CA ILE A 262 -2.76 -13.04 3.98
C ILE A 262 -3.55 -13.75 2.88
N ASP A 263 -4.62 -13.14 2.39
CA ASP A 263 -5.49 -13.77 1.38
C ASP A 263 -4.81 -13.81 -0.01
N GLY A 264 -3.85 -12.92 -0.26
CA GLY A 264 -3.05 -12.88 -1.47
C GLY A 264 -2.00 -13.98 -1.58
N GLN A 265 -1.87 -14.87 -0.61
CA GLN A 265 -0.82 -15.89 -0.53
C GLN A 265 0.60 -15.29 -0.50
N ALA A 266 0.76 -14.15 0.18
CA ALA A 266 2.03 -13.49 0.32
C ALA A 266 3.12 -14.43 0.85
N SER A 267 4.29 -14.36 0.28
CA SER A 267 5.49 -14.89 0.89
C SER A 267 5.99 -13.88 1.94
N GLY A 268 6.47 -14.36 3.06
CA GLY A 268 7.02 -13.50 4.10
C GLY A 268 6.77 -14.05 5.49
N THR A 269 7.35 -13.37 6.46
CA THR A 269 7.17 -13.71 7.88
C THR A 269 7.03 -12.43 8.67
N PHE A 270 5.96 -12.29 9.42
CA PHE A 270 5.79 -11.17 10.32
C PHE A 270 5.43 -11.63 11.73
N THR A 271 5.68 -10.78 12.70
CA THR A 271 5.36 -11.02 14.11
C THR A 271 4.46 -9.90 14.59
N LEU A 272 3.35 -10.28 15.25
CA LEU A 272 2.50 -9.35 15.99
C LEU A 272 2.98 -9.28 17.43
N ALA A 273 3.20 -8.07 17.93
CA ALA A 273 3.69 -7.80 19.29
C ALA A 273 2.68 -7.01 20.11
#